data_f43f9ebde5e956c7063730a3fb0274fc
#
_entry.id   f43f9ebde5e956c7063730a3fb0274fc
#
_cell.length_a   1.000
_cell.length_b   1.000
_cell.length_c   1.000
_cell.angle_alpha   90.00
_cell.angle_beta   90.00
_cell.angle_gamma   90.00
#
_symmetry.space_group_name_H-M   'P 1'
#
loop_
_entity.id
_entity.type
_entity.pdbx_description
1 polymer ?
#
loop_
_entity_poly.entity_id
_entity_poly.type
_entity_poly.pdbx_seq_one_letter_code
_entity_poly.pdbx_strand_id
1 'polypeptide(L)'
;MAAKVEIKSTAQFNPAFRSVNDSRARYRILKGSAGSGKSVNIAQDYIAKLSDPVYAGANLLVVRKIEETNRDSTFAELQAAIYRMFGQYSDQFWKVNLNPLSLECKITGNKIIFRGVKDQRQREKVKSITFKHGKLVWIWIEEATELLSEDIDILDDRLRGNLDDLNPNLYYQITMTFNPVSATHWIKARYFDRADPDVLAHHSTYKMNRFIDQAYFRRMERRAIEDPEGYRVYGLGEWGELGGLIITNFEVHSFPTTRENFDTFYYGQDFGFNHANAILGVGQKDGELFICSEVYCFEKDTEEIIGLARAAKIDPRVEMFCDSAEPDRIKTWQKAGFRAYPVKKEQGSVKAQIDFLKCRKIHIHPSCVNTLKEMQQWKWKKDPSSGLYIDEPVEFMDDAMAALRYSVERIRRGSSIEVLK
;
A
#
# COMPACT_ATOMS: atom_id res chain seq x y z
N MET A 1 -46.54 20.57 -5.24
CA MET A 1 -45.70 20.06 -6.36
C MET A 1 -44.28 19.96 -5.88
N ALA A 2 -43.70 18.77 -5.85
CA ALA A 2 -42.30 18.61 -5.53
C ALA A 2 -41.46 19.24 -6.67
N ALA A 3 -40.57 20.17 -6.36
CA ALA A 3 -39.68 20.78 -7.34
C ALA A 3 -38.79 19.68 -7.97
N LYS A 4 -38.89 19.48 -9.26
CA LYS A 4 -38.05 18.56 -10.00
C LYS A 4 -36.66 19.21 -10.14
N VAL A 5 -35.68 18.72 -9.43
CA VAL A 5 -34.29 19.17 -9.54
C VAL A 5 -33.62 18.32 -10.63
N GLU A 6 -33.17 18.96 -11.70
CA GLU A 6 -32.37 18.30 -12.73
C GLU A 6 -30.89 18.44 -12.36
N ILE A 7 -30.24 17.30 -12.16
CA ILE A 7 -28.80 17.25 -11.82
C ILE A 7 -28.02 16.91 -13.07
N LYS A 8 -27.15 17.80 -13.50
CA LYS A 8 -26.23 17.55 -14.61
C LYS A 8 -24.97 16.88 -14.09
N SER A 9 -24.91 15.55 -14.20
CA SER A 9 -23.73 14.77 -13.80
C SER A 9 -22.55 15.01 -14.74
N THR A 10 -21.36 15.20 -14.16
CA THR A 10 -20.09 15.23 -14.90
C THR A 10 -19.30 13.91 -14.75
N ALA A 11 -19.87 12.94 -14.03
CA ALA A 11 -19.28 11.61 -13.91
C ALA A 11 -19.23 10.91 -15.27
N GLN A 12 -18.07 10.38 -15.60
CA GLN A 12 -17.86 9.66 -16.85
C GLN A 12 -17.18 8.33 -16.54
N PHE A 13 -17.80 7.24 -17.02
CA PHE A 13 -17.22 5.90 -16.88
C PHE A 13 -16.33 5.57 -18.08
N ASN A 14 -15.20 4.96 -17.80
CA ASN A 14 -14.36 4.43 -18.86
C ASN A 14 -14.95 3.10 -19.36
N PRO A 15 -15.24 2.95 -20.67
CA PRO A 15 -15.78 1.71 -21.24
C PRO A 15 -14.98 0.45 -20.92
N ALA A 16 -13.67 0.58 -20.69
CA ALA A 16 -12.81 -0.54 -20.29
C ALA A 16 -13.26 -1.25 -19.01
N PHE A 17 -14.03 -0.58 -18.16
CA PHE A 17 -14.55 -1.14 -16.89
C PHE A 17 -16.01 -1.57 -16.95
N ARG A 18 -16.65 -1.59 -18.12
CA ARG A 18 -18.06 -1.96 -18.22
C ARG A 18 -18.35 -3.33 -17.61
N SER A 19 -17.57 -4.35 -17.99
CA SER A 19 -17.72 -5.70 -17.46
C SER A 19 -17.51 -5.77 -15.93
N VAL A 20 -16.66 -4.90 -15.39
CA VAL A 20 -16.43 -4.78 -13.95
C VAL A 20 -17.66 -4.20 -13.25
N ASN A 21 -18.24 -3.13 -13.78
CA ASN A 21 -19.38 -2.43 -13.18
C ASN A 21 -20.66 -3.26 -13.24
N ASP A 22 -20.83 -4.05 -14.31
CA ASP A 22 -21.99 -4.92 -14.52
C ASP A 22 -21.90 -6.25 -13.73
N SER A 23 -20.70 -6.59 -13.21
CA SER A 23 -20.44 -7.87 -12.56
C SER A 23 -21.05 -7.96 -11.16
N ARG A 24 -21.67 -9.11 -10.87
CA ARG A 24 -22.12 -9.54 -9.55
C ARG A 24 -21.25 -10.67 -8.95
N ALA A 25 -20.11 -10.99 -9.57
CA ALA A 25 -19.17 -11.97 -9.05
C ALA A 25 -18.78 -11.63 -7.61
N ARG A 26 -18.59 -12.65 -6.77
CA ARG A 26 -18.22 -12.45 -5.37
C ARG A 26 -16.90 -11.70 -5.22
N TYR A 27 -15.96 -11.95 -6.13
CA TYR A 27 -14.65 -11.29 -6.14
C TYR A 27 -14.43 -10.55 -7.45
N ARG A 28 -14.32 -9.21 -7.37
CA ARG A 28 -13.86 -8.36 -8.48
C ARG A 28 -12.40 -8.01 -8.23
N ILE A 29 -11.48 -8.57 -9.02
CA ILE A 29 -10.05 -8.43 -8.80
C ILE A 29 -9.44 -7.61 -9.95
N LEU A 30 -9.13 -6.34 -9.68
CA LEU A 30 -8.67 -5.38 -10.67
C LEU A 30 -7.17 -5.12 -10.50
N LYS A 31 -6.35 -5.81 -11.28
CA LYS A 31 -4.95 -5.45 -11.44
C LYS A 31 -4.78 -4.43 -12.57
N GLY A 32 -3.78 -3.58 -12.46
CA GLY A 32 -3.51 -2.68 -13.58
C GLY A 32 -2.44 -1.64 -13.28
N SER A 33 -2.08 -0.89 -14.32
CA SER A 33 -1.07 0.15 -14.22
C SER A 33 -1.52 1.34 -13.36
N ALA A 34 -0.55 2.14 -12.94
CA ALA A 34 -0.81 3.49 -12.47
C ALA A 34 -1.49 4.31 -13.59
N GLY A 35 -2.42 5.18 -13.23
CA GLY A 35 -3.16 5.98 -14.20
C GLY A 35 -4.20 5.22 -15.05
N SER A 36 -4.44 3.93 -14.82
CA SER A 36 -5.46 3.18 -15.58
C SER A 36 -6.90 3.57 -15.25
N GLY A 37 -7.12 4.30 -14.14
CA GLY A 37 -8.45 4.78 -13.73
C GLY A 37 -9.25 3.79 -12.87
N LYS A 38 -8.63 2.74 -12.33
CA LYS A 38 -9.28 1.72 -11.48
C LYS A 38 -10.04 2.34 -10.30
N SER A 39 -9.34 3.08 -9.45
CA SER A 39 -9.89 3.64 -8.20
C SER A 39 -10.99 4.64 -8.48
N VAL A 40 -10.79 5.52 -9.47
CA VAL A 40 -11.81 6.47 -9.94
C VAL A 40 -13.08 5.76 -10.40
N ASN A 41 -12.93 4.69 -11.21
CA ASN A 41 -14.07 3.93 -11.70
C ASN A 41 -14.82 3.23 -10.57
N ILE A 42 -14.10 2.56 -9.65
CA ILE A 42 -14.72 1.85 -8.51
C ILE A 42 -15.41 2.82 -7.55
N ALA A 43 -14.82 3.98 -7.29
CA ALA A 43 -15.47 5.01 -6.48
C ALA A 43 -16.79 5.48 -7.13
N GLN A 44 -16.77 5.79 -8.43
CA GLN A 44 -17.99 6.18 -9.16
C GLN A 44 -19.04 5.05 -9.20
N ASP A 45 -18.63 3.80 -9.43
CA ASP A 45 -19.52 2.63 -9.44
C ASP A 45 -20.25 2.47 -8.10
N TYR A 46 -19.52 2.55 -6.99
CA TYR A 46 -20.13 2.45 -5.66
C TYR A 46 -21.00 3.64 -5.29
N ILE A 47 -20.61 4.87 -5.64
CA ILE A 47 -21.46 6.03 -5.39
C ILE A 47 -22.76 5.94 -6.20
N ALA A 48 -22.71 5.50 -7.46
CA ALA A 48 -23.90 5.28 -8.28
C ALA A 48 -24.82 4.24 -7.64
N LYS A 49 -24.29 3.05 -7.31
CA LYS A 49 -25.06 1.95 -6.71
C LYS A 49 -25.64 2.32 -5.34
N LEU A 50 -24.85 2.96 -4.47
CA LEU A 50 -25.31 3.35 -3.14
C LEU A 50 -26.36 4.47 -3.17
N SER A 51 -26.42 5.25 -4.24
CA SER A 51 -27.44 6.27 -4.45
C SER A 51 -28.71 5.74 -5.07
N ASP A 52 -28.66 4.55 -5.69
CA ASP A 52 -29.81 3.94 -6.36
C ASP A 52 -30.73 3.24 -5.33
N PRO A 53 -32.02 3.60 -5.25
CA PRO A 53 -33.00 2.92 -4.38
C PRO A 53 -33.10 1.42 -4.59
N VAL A 54 -32.76 0.91 -5.79
CA VAL A 54 -32.70 -0.54 -6.07
C VAL A 54 -31.77 -1.28 -5.12
N TYR A 55 -30.73 -0.61 -4.61
CA TYR A 55 -29.78 -1.17 -3.65
C TYR A 55 -29.99 -0.63 -2.22
N ALA A 56 -31.17 -0.18 -1.86
CA ALA A 56 -31.46 0.27 -0.49
C ALA A 56 -31.15 -0.85 0.51
N GLY A 57 -30.45 -0.50 1.59
CA GLY A 57 -29.94 -1.45 2.60
C GLY A 57 -28.52 -1.96 2.35
N ALA A 58 -27.88 -1.58 1.22
CA ALA A 58 -26.48 -1.90 0.94
C ALA A 58 -25.53 -0.97 1.74
N ASN A 59 -24.57 -1.53 2.46
CA ASN A 59 -23.48 -0.74 3.02
C ASN A 59 -22.13 -1.24 2.50
N LEU A 60 -21.19 -0.30 2.39
CA LEU A 60 -19.84 -0.51 1.88
C LEU A 60 -18.81 -0.34 3.00
N LEU A 61 -17.90 -1.28 3.11
CA LEU A 61 -16.66 -1.15 3.88
C LEU A 61 -15.50 -0.90 2.92
N VAL A 62 -14.77 0.18 3.13
CA VAL A 62 -13.53 0.50 2.41
C VAL A 62 -12.35 0.17 3.30
N VAL A 63 -11.38 -0.56 2.76
CA VAL A 63 -10.24 -1.08 3.51
C VAL A 63 -8.91 -0.69 2.85
N ARG A 64 -8.00 -0.19 3.66
CA ARG A 64 -6.57 -0.09 3.38
C ARG A 64 -5.79 -0.85 4.45
N LYS A 65 -4.53 -1.18 4.22
CA LYS A 65 -3.69 -1.77 5.28
C LYS A 65 -3.61 -0.86 6.49
N ILE A 66 -3.35 0.42 6.28
CA ILE A 66 -3.26 1.47 7.30
C ILE A 66 -4.54 2.32 7.25
N GLU A 67 -5.27 2.43 8.38
CA GLU A 67 -6.58 3.10 8.43
C GLU A 67 -6.50 4.58 8.03
N GLU A 68 -5.46 5.26 8.48
CA GLU A 68 -5.24 6.69 8.27
C GLU A 68 -5.07 7.06 6.80
N THR A 69 -4.48 6.16 6.00
CA THR A 69 -4.27 6.39 4.56
C THR A 69 -5.57 6.45 3.75
N ASN A 70 -6.68 5.99 4.31
CA ASN A 70 -7.99 6.14 3.65
C ASN A 70 -8.37 7.61 3.45
N ARG A 71 -7.99 8.52 4.35
CA ARG A 71 -8.39 9.94 4.31
C ARG A 71 -7.99 10.61 3.00
N ASP A 72 -6.73 10.49 2.63
CA ASP A 72 -6.15 11.18 1.47
C ASP A 72 -6.20 10.35 0.18
N SER A 73 -6.75 9.13 0.25
CA SER A 73 -6.90 8.23 -0.89
C SER A 73 -8.38 7.92 -1.18
N THR A 74 -8.89 6.80 -0.66
CA THR A 74 -10.24 6.28 -0.99
C THR A 74 -11.37 7.21 -0.56
N PHE A 75 -11.23 7.87 0.60
CA PHE A 75 -12.24 8.81 1.08
C PHE A 75 -12.30 10.06 0.19
N ALA A 76 -11.14 10.63 -0.15
CA ALA A 76 -11.05 11.77 -1.08
C ALA A 76 -11.60 11.40 -2.47
N GLU A 77 -11.28 10.20 -2.99
CA GLU A 77 -11.78 9.76 -4.30
C GLU A 77 -13.30 9.54 -4.30
N LEU A 78 -13.88 8.99 -3.22
CA LEU A 78 -15.32 8.83 -3.07
C LEU A 78 -16.03 10.19 -2.96
N GLN A 79 -15.46 11.17 -2.25
CA GLN A 79 -15.98 12.53 -2.22
C GLN A 79 -15.94 13.19 -3.62
N ALA A 80 -14.83 13.00 -4.34
CA ALA A 80 -14.72 13.48 -5.72
C ALA A 80 -15.76 12.82 -6.65
N ALA A 81 -16.04 11.52 -6.47
CA ALA A 81 -17.09 10.81 -7.19
C ALA A 81 -18.49 11.37 -6.87
N ILE A 82 -18.78 11.65 -5.59
CA ILE A 82 -20.03 12.32 -5.19
C ILE A 82 -20.16 13.67 -5.90
N TYR A 83 -19.11 14.48 -5.89
CA TYR A 83 -19.14 15.79 -6.52
C TYR A 83 -19.33 15.70 -8.06
N ARG A 84 -18.65 14.74 -8.72
CA ARG A 84 -18.85 14.52 -10.17
C ARG A 84 -20.30 14.14 -10.52
N MET A 85 -20.98 13.40 -9.63
CA MET A 85 -22.37 12.96 -9.86
C MET A 85 -23.41 13.99 -9.49
N PHE A 86 -23.22 14.70 -8.40
CA PHE A 86 -24.25 15.58 -7.82
C PHE A 86 -23.89 17.07 -7.88
N GLY A 87 -22.64 17.43 -8.23
CA GLY A 87 -22.17 18.82 -8.34
C GLY A 87 -22.44 19.62 -7.07
N GLN A 88 -22.97 20.82 -7.22
CA GLN A 88 -23.34 21.71 -6.10
C GLN A 88 -24.42 21.14 -5.16
N TYR A 89 -25.11 20.09 -5.53
CA TYR A 89 -26.13 19.43 -4.72
C TYR A 89 -25.58 18.29 -3.86
N SER A 90 -24.27 18.04 -3.88
CA SER A 90 -23.62 16.92 -3.15
C SER A 90 -24.06 16.85 -1.70
N ASP A 91 -24.08 17.98 -0.97
CA ASP A 91 -24.49 18.05 0.42
C ASP A 91 -25.98 17.80 0.68
N GLN A 92 -26.82 17.91 -0.36
CA GLN A 92 -28.24 17.57 -0.24
C GLN A 92 -28.46 16.06 -0.29
N PHE A 93 -27.61 15.33 -1.02
CA PHE A 93 -27.74 13.88 -1.25
C PHE A 93 -26.81 13.05 -0.37
N TRP A 94 -25.70 13.60 0.06
CA TRP A 94 -24.71 12.89 0.87
C TRP A 94 -24.34 13.65 2.13
N LYS A 95 -24.20 12.91 3.23
CA LYS A 95 -23.66 13.40 4.49
C LYS A 95 -22.22 12.92 4.61
N VAL A 96 -21.30 13.84 4.89
CA VAL A 96 -19.87 13.58 5.08
C VAL A 96 -19.52 13.75 6.55
N ASN A 97 -18.90 12.73 7.15
CA ASN A 97 -18.34 12.80 8.51
C ASN A 97 -16.83 12.57 8.45
N LEU A 98 -16.09 13.43 9.14
CA LEU A 98 -14.63 13.39 9.16
C LEU A 98 -14.04 12.64 10.36
N ASN A 99 -14.84 12.42 11.41
CA ASN A 99 -14.43 11.67 12.60
C ASN A 99 -15.63 10.99 13.28
N PRO A 100 -15.76 9.67 13.21
CA PRO A 100 -15.00 8.76 12.33
C PRO A 100 -15.35 8.99 10.86
N LEU A 101 -14.40 8.69 9.95
CA LEU A 101 -14.63 8.81 8.51
C LEU A 101 -15.83 7.98 8.09
N SER A 102 -16.82 8.63 7.47
CA SER A 102 -17.96 7.94 6.87
C SER A 102 -18.71 8.83 5.88
N LEU A 103 -19.35 8.21 4.91
CA LEU A 103 -20.26 8.85 3.95
C LEU A 103 -21.62 8.16 4.06
N GLU A 104 -22.70 8.92 3.98
CA GLU A 104 -24.07 8.40 4.09
C GLU A 104 -24.96 9.03 3.05
N CYS A 105 -25.56 8.19 2.20
CA CYS A 105 -26.50 8.63 1.19
C CYS A 105 -27.85 8.95 1.85
N LYS A 106 -28.33 10.19 1.71
CA LYS A 106 -29.59 10.64 2.31
C LYS A 106 -30.84 10.10 1.60
N ILE A 107 -30.69 9.61 0.37
CA ILE A 107 -31.79 9.02 -0.40
C ILE A 107 -32.10 7.60 0.08
N THR A 108 -31.07 6.77 0.19
CA THR A 108 -31.17 5.33 0.46
C THR A 108 -30.90 4.96 1.90
N GLY A 109 -30.24 5.84 2.67
CA GLY A 109 -29.69 5.54 4.00
C GLY A 109 -28.46 4.65 3.98
N ASN A 110 -27.95 4.29 2.78
CA ASN A 110 -26.76 3.48 2.60
C ASN A 110 -25.50 4.19 3.10
N LYS A 111 -24.60 3.46 3.72
CA LYS A 111 -23.43 4.03 4.40
C LYS A 111 -22.12 3.42 3.91
N ILE A 112 -21.09 4.26 3.82
CA ILE A 112 -19.71 3.88 3.57
C ILE A 112 -18.93 4.13 4.85
N ILE A 113 -18.17 3.13 5.30
CA ILE A 113 -17.25 3.24 6.44
C ILE A 113 -15.84 2.81 6.03
N PHE A 114 -14.83 3.28 6.76
CA PHE A 114 -13.44 3.09 6.45
C PHE A 114 -12.73 2.39 7.60
N ARG A 115 -11.87 1.41 7.30
CA ARG A 115 -11.10 0.66 8.30
C ARG A 115 -9.71 0.33 7.79
N GLY A 116 -8.80 0.08 8.75
CA GLY A 116 -7.52 -0.56 8.51
C GLY A 116 -7.51 -2.00 9.01
N VAL A 117 -6.49 -2.76 8.59
CA VAL A 117 -6.24 -4.14 9.03
C VAL A 117 -4.75 -4.37 9.36
N LYS A 118 -4.06 -3.32 9.81
CA LYS A 118 -2.62 -3.34 10.04
C LYS A 118 -2.22 -4.27 11.22
N ASP A 119 -3.07 -4.41 12.22
CA ASP A 119 -2.80 -5.17 13.44
C ASP A 119 -4.03 -5.94 13.93
N GLN A 120 -3.85 -6.80 14.92
CA GLN A 120 -4.92 -7.63 15.47
C GLN A 120 -6.08 -6.80 16.03
N ARG A 121 -5.81 -5.64 16.65
CA ARG A 121 -6.85 -4.76 17.19
C ARG A 121 -7.74 -4.19 16.09
N GLN A 122 -7.15 -3.82 14.95
CA GLN A 122 -7.92 -3.34 13.81
C GLN A 122 -8.73 -4.47 13.16
N ARG A 123 -8.15 -5.69 13.03
CA ARG A 123 -8.85 -6.89 12.56
C ARG A 123 -10.07 -7.22 13.44
N GLU A 124 -9.95 -7.14 14.76
CA GLU A 124 -11.07 -7.34 15.69
C GLU A 124 -12.17 -6.28 15.50
N LYS A 125 -11.82 -5.02 15.28
CA LYS A 125 -12.81 -3.96 14.98
C LYS A 125 -13.59 -4.26 13.70
N VAL A 126 -12.97 -4.88 12.69
CA VAL A 126 -13.66 -5.28 11.46
C VAL A 126 -14.68 -6.39 11.76
N LYS A 127 -14.35 -7.34 12.64
CA LYS A 127 -15.26 -8.42 13.03
C LYS A 127 -16.54 -7.93 13.73
N SER A 128 -16.50 -6.76 14.37
CA SER A 128 -17.62 -6.18 15.14
C SER A 128 -18.46 -5.14 14.37
N ILE A 129 -18.23 -4.95 13.07
CA ILE A 129 -18.95 -3.97 12.27
C ILE A 129 -20.44 -4.33 12.20
N THR A 130 -21.28 -3.36 12.59
CA THR A 130 -22.72 -3.41 12.44
C THR A 130 -23.25 -2.08 11.89
N PHE A 131 -24.37 -2.13 11.21
CA PHE A 131 -25.03 -0.95 10.67
C PHE A 131 -26.43 -0.81 11.30
N LYS A 132 -26.84 0.43 11.52
CA LYS A 132 -28.18 0.72 12.03
C LYS A 132 -29.26 0.33 11.02
N HIS A 133 -28.96 0.50 9.72
CA HIS A 133 -29.84 0.17 8.60
C HIS A 133 -29.07 -0.69 7.60
N GLY A 134 -29.73 -1.72 7.06
CA GLY A 134 -29.16 -2.59 6.07
C GLY A 134 -28.05 -3.52 6.60
N LYS A 135 -27.28 -4.07 5.69
CA LYS A 135 -26.17 -4.99 5.96
C LYS A 135 -24.89 -4.53 5.26
N LEU A 136 -23.74 -5.00 5.74
CA LEU A 136 -22.50 -4.97 4.98
C LEU A 136 -22.64 -5.96 3.82
N VAL A 137 -22.65 -5.46 2.60
CA VAL A 137 -22.77 -6.29 1.39
C VAL A 137 -21.59 -6.14 0.44
N TRP A 138 -20.92 -4.98 0.47
CA TRP A 138 -19.76 -4.70 -0.36
C TRP A 138 -18.54 -4.32 0.46
N ILE A 139 -17.39 -4.81 0.00
CA ILE A 139 -16.08 -4.44 0.54
C ILE A 139 -15.22 -3.98 -0.63
N TRP A 140 -14.58 -2.82 -0.49
CA TRP A 140 -13.56 -2.34 -1.41
C TRP A 140 -12.21 -2.28 -0.71
N ILE A 141 -11.25 -3.04 -1.23
CA ILE A 141 -9.87 -3.08 -0.75
C ILE A 141 -9.00 -2.38 -1.78
N GLU A 142 -8.49 -1.20 -1.42
CA GLU A 142 -7.56 -0.44 -2.25
C GLU A 142 -6.13 -0.79 -1.87
N GLU A 143 -5.25 -0.92 -2.85
CA GLU A 143 -3.88 -1.41 -2.72
C GLU A 143 -3.84 -2.80 -2.05
N ALA A 144 -4.63 -3.73 -2.60
CA ALA A 144 -4.81 -5.06 -2.00
C ALA A 144 -3.52 -5.86 -1.82
N THR A 145 -2.45 -5.52 -2.55
CA THR A 145 -1.11 -6.10 -2.38
C THR A 145 -0.45 -5.79 -1.04
N GLU A 146 -0.98 -4.84 -0.29
CA GLU A 146 -0.51 -4.54 1.07
C GLU A 146 -1.06 -5.53 2.12
N LEU A 147 -2.13 -6.25 1.80
CA LEU A 147 -2.84 -7.14 2.72
C LEU A 147 -2.31 -8.58 2.62
N LEU A 148 -2.43 -9.30 3.72
CA LEU A 148 -2.17 -10.75 3.75
C LEU A 148 -3.41 -11.51 3.27
N SER A 149 -3.23 -12.76 2.82
CA SER A 149 -4.36 -13.63 2.45
C SER A 149 -5.35 -13.81 3.59
N GLU A 150 -4.85 -13.94 4.82
CA GLU A 150 -5.66 -14.07 6.04
C GLU A 150 -6.53 -12.83 6.31
N ASP A 151 -6.06 -11.64 5.95
CA ASP A 151 -6.85 -10.41 6.09
C ASP A 151 -8.11 -10.50 5.22
N ILE A 152 -8.00 -11.09 4.02
CA ILE A 152 -9.12 -11.27 3.10
C ILE A 152 -10.12 -12.29 3.65
N ASP A 153 -9.65 -13.38 4.22
CA ASP A 153 -10.52 -14.40 4.80
C ASP A 153 -11.34 -13.81 5.96
N ILE A 154 -10.73 -12.98 6.81
CA ILE A 154 -11.43 -12.26 7.89
C ILE A 154 -12.51 -11.30 7.33
N LEU A 155 -12.21 -10.60 6.23
CA LEU A 155 -13.14 -9.69 5.58
C LEU A 155 -14.28 -10.45 4.91
N ASP A 156 -13.99 -11.56 4.24
CA ASP A 156 -14.96 -12.38 3.53
C ASP A 156 -15.95 -13.04 4.47
N ASP A 157 -15.51 -13.49 5.64
CA ASP A 157 -16.36 -14.01 6.71
C ASP A 157 -17.43 -13.01 7.19
N ARG A 158 -17.26 -11.71 6.89
CA ARG A 158 -18.27 -10.69 7.22
C ARG A 158 -19.45 -10.67 6.24
N LEU A 159 -19.23 -11.17 5.03
CA LEU A 159 -20.24 -11.22 3.97
C LEU A 159 -21.04 -12.52 4.01
N ARG A 160 -21.96 -12.60 4.95
CA ARG A 160 -22.75 -13.82 5.22
C ARG A 160 -24.20 -13.54 5.61
N GLY A 161 -25.01 -14.56 5.50
CA GLY A 161 -26.44 -14.54 5.84
C GLY A 161 -27.34 -14.27 4.62
N ASN A 162 -28.64 -14.47 4.79
CA ASN A 162 -29.61 -14.26 3.72
C ASN A 162 -29.82 -12.75 3.47
N LEU A 163 -29.89 -12.35 2.22
CA LEU A 163 -30.18 -10.98 1.76
C LEU A 163 -31.60 -10.83 1.22
N ASP A 164 -32.28 -11.92 0.83
CA ASP A 164 -33.59 -11.87 0.18
C ASP A 164 -34.65 -11.21 1.04
N ASP A 165 -34.60 -11.46 2.35
CA ASP A 165 -35.53 -10.83 3.32
C ASP A 165 -35.32 -9.32 3.48
N LEU A 166 -34.11 -8.84 3.15
CA LEU A 166 -33.78 -7.42 3.21
C LEU A 166 -34.07 -6.72 1.87
N ASN A 167 -33.48 -7.24 0.80
CA ASN A 167 -33.65 -6.73 -0.56
C ASN A 167 -33.07 -7.75 -1.57
N PRO A 168 -33.88 -8.34 -2.47
CA PRO A 168 -33.45 -9.39 -3.42
C PRO A 168 -32.46 -8.91 -4.48
N ASN A 169 -32.25 -7.59 -4.61
CA ASN A 169 -31.25 -7.05 -5.53
C ASN A 169 -29.85 -6.99 -4.94
N LEU A 170 -29.71 -7.19 -3.62
CA LEU A 170 -28.41 -7.18 -2.95
C LEU A 170 -27.63 -8.46 -3.23
N TYR A 171 -26.33 -8.31 -3.25
CA TYR A 171 -25.37 -9.43 -3.42
C TYR A 171 -24.07 -9.12 -2.69
N TYR A 172 -23.40 -10.15 -2.22
CA TYR A 172 -22.10 -9.98 -1.57
C TYR A 172 -20.97 -9.87 -2.58
N GLN A 173 -20.12 -8.87 -2.40
CA GLN A 173 -18.98 -8.66 -3.30
C GLN A 173 -17.78 -8.03 -2.58
N ILE A 174 -16.59 -8.56 -2.86
CA ILE A 174 -15.29 -7.98 -2.50
C ILE A 174 -14.62 -7.47 -3.78
N THR A 175 -14.31 -6.19 -3.81
CA THR A 175 -13.56 -5.57 -4.91
C THR A 175 -12.14 -5.28 -4.43
N MET A 176 -11.15 -5.73 -5.17
CA MET A 176 -9.74 -5.47 -4.91
C MET A 176 -9.15 -4.66 -6.06
N THR A 177 -8.47 -3.58 -5.74
CA THR A 177 -7.75 -2.72 -6.69
C THR A 177 -6.29 -2.64 -6.29
N PHE A 178 -5.37 -2.85 -7.24
CA PHE A 178 -3.92 -2.82 -6.95
C PHE A 178 -3.07 -2.71 -8.22
N ASN A 179 -1.81 -2.34 -8.04
CA ASN A 179 -0.75 -2.51 -9.02
C ASN A 179 -0.06 -3.85 -8.75
N PRO A 180 0.14 -4.72 -9.77
CA PRO A 180 0.78 -6.02 -9.58
C PRO A 180 2.28 -5.85 -9.35
N VAL A 181 2.75 -6.19 -8.16
CA VAL A 181 4.14 -5.94 -7.75
C VAL A 181 5.04 -7.15 -8.02
N SER A 182 4.61 -8.32 -7.63
CA SER A 182 5.41 -9.55 -7.71
C SER A 182 4.60 -10.71 -8.25
N ALA A 183 5.20 -11.52 -9.12
CA ALA A 183 4.59 -12.74 -9.65
C ALA A 183 4.43 -13.85 -8.59
N THR A 184 5.10 -13.75 -7.44
CA THR A 184 4.91 -14.67 -6.30
C THR A 184 3.81 -14.24 -5.34
N HIS A 185 3.18 -13.08 -5.58
CA HIS A 185 2.18 -12.57 -4.67
C HIS A 185 0.97 -13.51 -4.57
N TRP A 186 0.45 -13.75 -3.36
CA TRP A 186 -0.65 -14.66 -3.09
C TRP A 186 -1.93 -14.36 -3.90
N ILE A 187 -2.19 -13.08 -4.23
CA ILE A 187 -3.32 -12.66 -5.07
C ILE A 187 -3.25 -13.32 -6.43
N LYS A 188 -2.05 -13.42 -7.02
CA LYS A 188 -1.87 -14.07 -8.33
C LYS A 188 -2.27 -15.54 -8.24
N ALA A 189 -1.70 -16.28 -7.31
CA ALA A 189 -1.98 -17.71 -7.13
C ALA A 189 -3.46 -17.98 -6.81
N ARG A 190 -4.10 -17.11 -6.03
CA ARG A 190 -5.48 -17.28 -5.58
C ARG A 190 -6.52 -16.92 -6.65
N TYR A 191 -6.30 -15.85 -7.42
CA TYR A 191 -7.33 -15.25 -8.26
C TYR A 191 -6.99 -15.16 -9.77
N PHE A 192 -5.75 -15.42 -10.18
CA PHE A 192 -5.35 -15.34 -11.59
C PHE A 192 -4.84 -16.66 -12.14
N ASP A 193 -4.24 -17.52 -11.33
CA ASP A 193 -3.68 -18.81 -11.79
C ASP A 193 -4.70 -19.94 -11.79
N ARG A 194 -5.90 -19.69 -11.27
CA ARG A 194 -7.01 -20.67 -11.24
C ARG A 194 -8.28 -20.02 -11.78
N ALA A 195 -9.01 -20.77 -12.60
CA ALA A 195 -10.35 -20.38 -13.01
C ALA A 195 -11.33 -20.62 -11.85
N ASP A 196 -12.08 -19.59 -11.49
CA ASP A 196 -13.10 -19.63 -10.45
C ASP A 196 -14.34 -18.86 -10.96
N PRO A 197 -15.54 -19.49 -11.00
CA PRO A 197 -16.75 -18.82 -11.49
C PRO A 197 -17.17 -17.62 -10.64
N ASP A 198 -16.74 -17.55 -9.37
CA ASP A 198 -17.02 -16.46 -8.45
C ASP A 198 -16.04 -15.30 -8.58
N VAL A 199 -15.04 -15.41 -9.48
CA VAL A 199 -13.98 -14.40 -9.66
C VAL A 199 -14.10 -13.72 -11.03
N LEU A 200 -14.24 -12.40 -11.01
CA LEU A 200 -13.96 -11.54 -12.16
C LEU A 200 -12.55 -10.96 -12.02
N ALA A 201 -11.60 -11.50 -12.75
CA ALA A 201 -10.25 -10.94 -12.87
C ALA A 201 -10.22 -9.92 -14.03
N HIS A 202 -9.81 -8.69 -13.75
CA HIS A 202 -9.73 -7.61 -14.73
C HIS A 202 -8.31 -7.04 -14.79
N HIS A 203 -7.86 -6.73 -16.01
CA HIS A 203 -6.58 -6.08 -16.26
C HIS A 203 -6.80 -4.76 -17.00
N SER A 204 -6.18 -3.69 -16.52
CA SER A 204 -6.25 -2.37 -17.14
C SER A 204 -4.90 -1.68 -17.19
N THR A 205 -4.69 -0.90 -18.25
CA THR A 205 -3.48 -0.09 -18.43
C THR A 205 -3.84 1.39 -18.61
N TYR A 206 -2.85 2.28 -18.43
CA TYR A 206 -3.05 3.70 -18.72
C TYR A 206 -3.49 3.95 -20.17
N LYS A 207 -3.09 3.09 -21.12
CA LYS A 207 -3.49 3.18 -22.54
C LYS A 207 -4.97 2.97 -22.75
N MET A 208 -5.64 2.25 -21.85
CA MET A 208 -7.10 2.02 -21.88
C MET A 208 -7.87 3.18 -21.23
N ASN A 209 -7.19 4.09 -20.55
CA ASN A 209 -7.81 5.23 -19.89
C ASN A 209 -7.89 6.44 -20.85
N ARG A 210 -9.09 6.66 -21.40
CA ARG A 210 -9.34 7.78 -22.32
C ARG A 210 -9.21 9.18 -21.71
N PHE A 211 -9.07 9.27 -20.40
CA PHE A 211 -8.96 10.54 -19.65
C PHE A 211 -7.53 10.92 -19.32
N ILE A 212 -6.56 10.10 -19.70
CA ILE A 212 -5.13 10.37 -19.51
C ILE A 212 -4.69 11.54 -20.40
N ASP A 213 -3.93 12.46 -19.81
CA ASP A 213 -3.34 13.57 -20.54
C ASP A 213 -2.06 13.14 -21.32
N GLN A 214 -1.73 13.93 -22.33
CA GLN A 214 -0.58 13.66 -23.21
C GLN A 214 0.78 13.74 -22.47
N ALA A 215 0.88 14.53 -21.39
CA ALA A 215 2.11 14.63 -20.62
C ALA A 215 2.39 13.34 -19.87
N TYR A 216 1.36 12.76 -19.24
CA TYR A 216 1.46 11.46 -18.59
C TYR A 216 1.80 10.35 -19.59
N PHE A 217 1.18 10.39 -20.78
CA PHE A 217 1.44 9.41 -21.83
C PHE A 217 2.93 9.42 -22.23
N ARG A 218 3.48 10.61 -22.54
CA ARG A 218 4.91 10.77 -22.85
C ARG A 218 5.83 10.34 -21.71
N ARG A 219 5.44 10.60 -20.45
CA ARG A 219 6.19 10.15 -19.29
C ARG A 219 6.27 8.62 -19.24
N MET A 220 5.17 7.91 -19.52
CA MET A 220 5.17 6.45 -19.55
C MET A 220 5.97 5.88 -20.73
N GLU A 221 5.95 6.52 -21.89
CA GLU A 221 6.78 6.13 -23.04
C GLU A 221 8.28 6.30 -22.71
N ARG A 222 8.66 7.39 -22.05
CA ARG A 222 10.04 7.59 -21.58
C ARG A 222 10.42 6.51 -20.57
N ARG A 223 9.54 6.22 -19.62
CA ARG A 223 9.77 5.16 -18.64
C ARG A 223 9.99 3.79 -19.28
N ALA A 224 9.32 3.50 -20.39
CA ALA A 224 9.52 2.24 -21.11
C ALA A 224 10.95 2.05 -21.59
N ILE A 225 11.69 3.14 -21.82
CA ILE A 225 13.10 3.14 -22.25
C ILE A 225 14.04 3.16 -21.05
N GLU A 226 13.76 4.02 -20.06
CA GLU A 226 14.64 4.29 -18.91
C GLU A 226 14.53 3.20 -17.82
N ASP A 227 13.32 2.64 -17.61
CA ASP A 227 12.99 1.66 -16.58
C ASP A 227 12.01 0.60 -17.13
N PRO A 228 12.45 -0.32 -18.00
CA PRO A 228 11.57 -1.32 -18.64
C PRO A 228 10.83 -2.20 -17.63
N GLU A 229 11.45 -2.58 -16.52
CA GLU A 229 10.84 -3.43 -15.48
C GLU A 229 9.77 -2.66 -14.70
N GLY A 230 10.06 -1.43 -14.27
CA GLY A 230 9.05 -0.57 -13.67
C GLY A 230 7.93 -0.22 -14.64
N TYR A 231 8.22 -0.09 -15.95
CA TYR A 231 7.20 0.09 -16.96
C TYR A 231 6.27 -1.13 -17.09
N ARG A 232 6.78 -2.36 -16.98
CA ARG A 232 5.94 -3.56 -16.97
C ARG A 232 4.90 -3.52 -15.86
N VAL A 233 5.32 -3.19 -14.64
CA VAL A 233 4.44 -3.14 -13.46
C VAL A 233 3.53 -1.92 -13.49
N TYR A 234 4.12 -0.72 -13.57
CA TYR A 234 3.39 0.55 -13.40
C TYR A 234 2.82 1.12 -14.71
N GLY A 235 3.37 0.76 -15.86
CA GLY A 235 2.88 1.17 -17.17
C GLY A 235 1.94 0.14 -17.79
N LEU A 236 2.32 -1.14 -17.78
CA LEU A 236 1.52 -2.19 -18.39
C LEU A 236 0.60 -2.92 -17.39
N GLY A 237 0.81 -2.78 -16.09
CA GLY A 237 0.04 -3.51 -15.07
C GLY A 237 0.27 -5.03 -15.14
N GLU A 238 1.44 -5.45 -15.55
CA GLU A 238 1.87 -6.85 -15.59
C GLU A 238 2.54 -7.23 -14.27
N TRP A 239 2.51 -8.52 -13.94
CA TRP A 239 3.22 -9.01 -12.78
C TRP A 239 4.73 -8.84 -12.95
N GLY A 240 5.40 -8.33 -11.90
CA GLY A 240 6.85 -8.19 -11.90
C GLY A 240 7.54 -9.54 -12.05
N GLU A 241 8.67 -9.59 -12.77
CA GLU A 241 9.44 -10.81 -12.94
C GLU A 241 10.08 -11.29 -11.63
N LEU A 242 10.23 -12.61 -11.50
CA LEU A 242 10.93 -13.26 -10.40
C LEU A 242 12.45 -13.12 -10.49
N GLY A 243 12.97 -12.75 -11.67
CA GLY A 243 14.40 -12.66 -11.91
C GLY A 243 15.03 -11.41 -11.31
N GLY A 244 16.26 -11.54 -10.82
CA GLY A 244 17.08 -10.43 -10.37
C GLY A 244 16.73 -9.83 -9.01
N LEU A 245 15.76 -10.39 -8.25
CA LEU A 245 15.51 -9.96 -6.89
C LEU A 245 16.77 -10.11 -6.03
N ILE A 246 17.10 -9.08 -5.27
CA ILE A 246 18.28 -9.04 -4.42
C ILE A 246 18.07 -9.91 -3.18
N ILE A 247 16.91 -9.79 -2.53
CA ILE A 247 16.55 -10.57 -1.35
C ILE A 247 15.32 -11.42 -1.64
N THR A 248 15.42 -12.72 -1.41
CA THR A 248 14.35 -13.69 -1.63
C THR A 248 14.00 -14.47 -0.36
N ASN A 249 14.88 -14.46 0.65
CA ASN A 249 14.72 -15.20 1.89
C ASN A 249 14.08 -14.31 2.97
N PHE A 250 12.80 -13.98 2.81
CA PHE A 250 12.03 -13.24 3.82
C PHE A 250 10.64 -13.82 4.01
N GLU A 251 10.07 -13.55 5.19
CA GLU A 251 8.69 -13.90 5.51
C GLU A 251 7.99 -12.76 6.24
N VAL A 252 6.66 -12.69 6.09
CA VAL A 252 5.81 -11.66 6.70
C VAL A 252 4.89 -12.29 7.71
N HIS A 253 5.08 -11.96 8.99
CA HIS A 253 4.22 -12.46 10.08
C HIS A 253 4.28 -11.51 11.28
N SER A 254 3.35 -11.68 12.23
CA SER A 254 3.34 -10.92 13.47
C SER A 254 4.32 -11.51 14.48
N PHE A 255 5.11 -10.65 15.10
CA PHE A 255 6.03 -11.00 16.20
C PHE A 255 6.16 -9.80 17.17
N PRO A 256 6.66 -9.99 18.38
CA PRO A 256 6.94 -8.88 19.32
C PRO A 256 7.99 -7.94 18.73
N THR A 257 7.68 -6.62 18.66
CA THR A 257 8.52 -5.62 17.99
C THR A 257 9.34 -4.76 18.96
N THR A 258 9.25 -5.01 20.26
CA THR A 258 9.99 -4.24 21.27
C THR A 258 11.45 -4.71 21.38
N ARG A 259 12.34 -3.75 21.59
CA ARG A 259 13.80 -3.96 21.63
C ARG A 259 14.25 -5.14 22.53
N GLU A 260 13.55 -5.33 23.63
CA GLU A 260 13.90 -6.34 24.65
C GLU A 260 13.77 -7.78 24.15
N ASN A 261 13.13 -7.99 23.01
CA ASN A 261 12.97 -9.30 22.39
C ASN A 261 14.15 -9.71 21.50
N PHE A 262 15.16 -8.83 21.32
CA PHE A 262 16.25 -9.02 20.37
C PHE A 262 17.61 -8.88 21.07
N ASP A 263 18.60 -9.61 20.56
CA ASP A 263 19.99 -9.56 21.04
C ASP A 263 20.60 -8.19 20.75
N THR A 264 20.32 -7.65 19.56
CA THR A 264 20.69 -6.30 19.15
C THR A 264 19.53 -5.62 18.44
N PHE A 265 19.47 -4.28 18.52
CA PHE A 265 18.43 -3.49 17.87
C PHE A 265 18.98 -2.13 17.46
N TYR A 266 18.79 -1.75 16.19
CA TYR A 266 19.26 -0.50 15.63
C TYR A 266 18.20 0.12 14.72
N TYR A 267 18.30 1.44 14.51
CA TYR A 267 17.56 2.12 13.47
C TYR A 267 18.47 2.42 12.28
N GLY A 268 17.89 2.37 11.09
CA GLY A 268 18.50 2.90 9.87
C GLY A 268 17.62 4.00 9.31
N GLN A 269 18.21 5.06 8.81
CA GLN A 269 17.48 6.17 8.19
C GLN A 269 18.10 6.55 6.86
N ASP A 270 17.26 6.56 5.82
CA ASP A 270 17.55 7.18 4.54
C ASP A 270 16.80 8.51 4.44
N PHE A 271 17.52 9.60 4.10
CA PHE A 271 16.95 10.91 4.01
C PHE A 271 16.39 11.17 2.60
N GLY A 272 15.13 11.54 2.50
CA GLY A 272 14.49 11.97 1.28
C GLY A 272 13.64 13.22 1.48
N PHE A 273 13.34 13.93 0.37
CA PHE A 273 12.32 14.97 0.29
C PHE A 273 11.43 14.71 -0.92
N ASN A 274 12.00 14.71 -2.13
CA ASN A 274 11.29 14.39 -3.38
C ASN A 274 11.08 12.87 -3.54
N HIS A 275 11.91 12.05 -2.90
CA HIS A 275 11.73 10.61 -2.68
C HIS A 275 11.41 10.37 -1.20
N ALA A 276 11.13 9.14 -0.80
CA ALA A 276 10.71 8.87 0.57
C ALA A 276 11.84 9.12 1.58
N ASN A 277 11.48 9.61 2.76
CA ASN A 277 12.30 9.47 3.95
C ASN A 277 11.87 8.18 4.65
N ALA A 278 12.80 7.26 4.87
CA ALA A 278 12.54 5.98 5.49
C ALA A 278 13.35 5.81 6.78
N ILE A 279 12.68 5.39 7.87
CA ILE A 279 13.32 4.97 9.11
C ILE A 279 12.85 3.55 9.40
N LEU A 280 13.78 2.61 9.57
CA LEU A 280 13.48 1.24 9.94
C LEU A 280 14.09 0.88 11.29
N GLY A 281 13.29 0.23 12.14
CA GLY A 281 13.76 -0.42 13.35
C GLY A 281 14.02 -1.90 13.07
N VAL A 282 15.28 -2.35 13.26
CA VAL A 282 15.71 -3.69 12.94
C VAL A 282 16.34 -4.35 14.14
N GLY A 283 15.76 -5.48 14.57
CA GLY A 283 16.29 -6.37 15.59
C GLY A 283 17.03 -7.53 14.97
N GLN A 284 18.01 -8.08 15.72
CA GLN A 284 18.64 -9.36 15.42
C GLN A 284 18.38 -10.32 16.57
N LYS A 285 18.04 -11.56 16.25
CA LYS A 285 17.90 -12.65 17.20
C LYS A 285 18.26 -13.95 16.51
N ASP A 286 19.06 -14.79 17.17
CA ASP A 286 19.48 -16.10 16.67
C ASP A 286 20.11 -16.06 15.28
N GLY A 287 20.76 -14.93 14.91
CA GLY A 287 21.37 -14.71 13.60
C GLY A 287 20.41 -14.24 12.51
N GLU A 288 19.11 -14.24 12.74
CA GLU A 288 18.05 -13.76 11.83
C GLU A 288 17.76 -12.28 12.08
N LEU A 289 17.19 -11.60 11.06
CA LEU A 289 16.86 -10.17 11.11
C LEU A 289 15.36 -9.95 11.16
N PHE A 290 14.92 -9.00 11.98
CA PHE A 290 13.51 -8.68 12.21
C PHE A 290 13.25 -7.19 11.95
N ILE A 291 12.51 -6.87 10.91
CA ILE A 291 12.08 -5.50 10.61
C ILE A 291 10.81 -5.23 11.42
N CYS A 292 10.98 -4.46 12.52
CA CYS A 292 9.98 -4.30 13.57
C CYS A 292 9.06 -3.09 13.38
N SER A 293 9.59 -2.02 12.79
CA SER A 293 8.87 -0.74 12.61
C SER A 293 9.38 0.02 11.40
N GLU A 294 8.49 0.82 10.81
CA GLU A 294 8.85 1.77 9.76
C GLU A 294 8.21 3.14 10.02
N VAL A 295 8.94 4.21 9.68
CA VAL A 295 8.41 5.55 9.39
C VAL A 295 8.75 5.84 7.94
N TYR A 296 7.74 6.13 7.13
CA TYR A 296 7.90 6.31 5.69
C TYR A 296 7.04 7.50 5.25
N CYS A 297 7.67 8.56 4.75
CA CYS A 297 6.98 9.79 4.41
C CYS A 297 7.67 10.55 3.27
N PHE A 298 6.91 11.42 2.60
CA PHE A 298 7.36 12.29 1.52
C PHE A 298 7.18 13.75 1.90
N GLU A 299 7.94 14.64 1.27
CA GLU A 299 7.75 16.09 1.33
C GLU A 299 7.71 16.63 2.77
N LYS A 300 8.54 16.05 3.66
CA LYS A 300 8.66 16.43 5.05
C LYS A 300 10.04 17.00 5.36
N ASP A 301 10.08 18.08 6.12
CA ASP A 301 11.33 18.58 6.67
C ASP A 301 11.82 17.72 7.85
N THR A 302 13.06 17.98 8.30
CA THR A 302 13.68 17.16 9.34
C THR A 302 12.94 17.26 10.67
N GLU A 303 12.36 18.40 11.03
CA GLU A 303 11.62 18.59 12.29
C GLU A 303 10.28 17.85 12.26
N GLU A 304 9.57 17.89 11.13
CA GLU A 304 8.36 17.14 10.92
C GLU A 304 8.61 15.62 11.03
N ILE A 305 9.72 15.13 10.42
CA ILE A 305 10.11 13.72 10.48
C ILE A 305 10.44 13.30 11.92
N ILE A 306 11.13 14.14 12.68
CA ILE A 306 11.40 13.90 14.11
C ILE A 306 10.07 13.81 14.88
N GLY A 307 9.10 14.65 14.55
CA GLY A 307 7.74 14.59 15.11
C GLY A 307 7.06 13.24 14.81
N LEU A 308 7.14 12.77 13.57
CA LEU A 308 6.61 11.46 13.16
C LEU A 308 7.32 10.30 13.88
N ALA A 309 8.65 10.37 14.01
CA ALA A 309 9.42 9.37 14.71
C ALA A 309 9.03 9.26 16.19
N ARG A 310 8.80 10.40 16.86
CA ARG A 310 8.30 10.42 18.25
C ARG A 310 6.89 9.85 18.34
N ALA A 311 6.00 10.19 17.41
CA ALA A 311 4.65 9.63 17.34
C ALA A 311 4.66 8.11 17.10
N ALA A 312 5.60 7.61 16.29
CA ALA A 312 5.85 6.18 16.06
C ALA A 312 6.60 5.50 17.21
N LYS A 313 6.93 6.22 18.29
CA LYS A 313 7.65 5.73 19.47
C LYS A 313 9.06 5.18 19.16
N ILE A 314 9.76 5.78 18.21
CA ILE A 314 11.16 5.52 17.96
C ILE A 314 11.95 5.88 19.24
N ASP A 315 12.68 4.92 19.82
CA ASP A 315 13.43 5.14 21.06
C ASP A 315 14.70 5.96 20.78
N PRO A 316 14.82 7.20 21.30
CA PRO A 316 15.98 8.06 21.06
C PRO A 316 17.28 7.53 21.66
N ARG A 317 17.22 6.56 22.59
CA ARG A 317 18.40 5.93 23.22
C ARG A 317 19.03 4.83 22.37
N VAL A 318 18.30 4.34 21.35
CA VAL A 318 18.81 3.36 20.39
C VAL A 318 19.62 4.06 19.31
N GLU A 319 20.72 3.47 18.89
CA GLU A 319 21.56 4.01 17.82
C GLU A 319 20.82 3.96 16.48
N MET A 320 20.88 5.09 15.77
CA MET A 320 20.29 5.28 14.43
C MET A 320 21.42 5.59 13.45
N PHE A 321 21.55 4.79 12.41
CA PHE A 321 22.54 4.98 11.35
C PHE A 321 21.88 5.65 10.14
N CYS A 322 22.38 6.85 9.80
CA CYS A 322 21.77 7.71 8.79
C CYS A 322 22.70 7.85 7.57
N ASP A 323 22.12 8.18 6.43
CA ASP A 323 22.91 8.54 5.26
C ASP A 323 23.93 9.67 5.61
N SER A 324 25.19 9.41 5.31
CA SER A 324 26.29 10.35 5.59
C SER A 324 26.35 11.55 4.64
N ALA A 325 25.56 11.56 3.57
CA ALA A 325 25.49 12.69 2.63
C ALA A 325 24.82 13.93 3.25
N GLU A 326 24.07 13.79 4.33
CA GLU A 326 23.24 14.83 4.94
C GLU A 326 23.67 15.17 6.40
N PRO A 327 24.90 15.66 6.62
CA PRO A 327 25.46 15.84 7.97
C PRO A 327 24.67 16.85 8.83
N ASP A 328 24.02 17.83 8.22
CA ASP A 328 23.25 18.84 8.96
C ASP A 328 21.93 18.28 9.46
N ARG A 329 21.30 17.37 8.72
CA ARG A 329 20.12 16.63 9.17
C ARG A 329 20.49 15.75 10.36
N ILE A 330 21.62 15.03 10.30
CA ILE A 330 22.11 14.22 11.43
C ILE A 330 22.29 15.07 12.68
N LYS A 331 22.91 16.24 12.58
CA LYS A 331 23.05 17.19 13.71
C LYS A 331 21.69 17.62 14.27
N THR A 332 20.68 17.82 13.42
CA THR A 332 19.33 18.17 13.85
C THR A 332 18.72 17.05 14.68
N TRP A 333 18.87 15.79 14.25
CA TRP A 333 18.45 14.61 15.02
C TRP A 333 19.16 14.51 16.38
N GLN A 334 20.49 14.77 16.41
CA GLN A 334 21.27 14.76 17.64
C GLN A 334 20.79 15.85 18.62
N LYS A 335 20.52 17.07 18.12
CA LYS A 335 19.94 18.16 18.92
C LYS A 335 18.56 17.83 19.46
N ALA A 336 17.77 17.04 18.73
CA ALA A 336 16.48 16.54 19.17
C ALA A 336 16.56 15.40 20.20
N GLY A 337 17.79 14.96 20.57
CA GLY A 337 18.07 13.95 21.60
C GLY A 337 18.19 12.53 21.07
N PHE A 338 18.23 12.31 19.76
CA PHE A 338 18.43 10.97 19.18
C PHE A 338 19.93 10.63 19.04
N ARG A 339 20.25 9.37 19.19
CA ARG A 339 21.62 8.84 18.96
C ARG A 339 21.83 8.56 17.47
N ALA A 340 21.82 9.60 16.64
CA ALA A 340 22.00 9.51 15.21
C ALA A 340 23.48 9.59 14.81
N TYR A 341 23.92 8.69 13.93
CA TYR A 341 25.31 8.56 13.47
C TYR A 341 25.35 8.42 11.95
N PRO A 342 26.35 9.00 11.27
CA PRO A 342 26.52 8.76 9.84
C PRO A 342 27.00 7.33 9.58
N VAL A 343 26.48 6.69 8.53
CA VAL A 343 27.06 5.44 8.02
C VAL A 343 28.43 5.69 7.40
N LYS A 344 29.33 4.73 7.49
CA LYS A 344 30.62 4.80 6.79
C LYS A 344 30.43 4.28 5.36
N LYS A 345 30.51 5.19 4.38
CA LYS A 345 30.49 4.86 2.96
C LYS A 345 31.92 4.60 2.47
N GLU A 346 32.28 3.33 2.36
CA GLU A 346 33.55 2.86 1.77
C GLU A 346 33.25 2.23 0.40
N GLN A 347 34.26 2.17 -0.48
CA GLN A 347 34.09 1.50 -1.77
C GLN A 347 33.66 0.04 -1.56
N GLY A 348 32.56 -0.37 -2.23
CA GLY A 348 31.98 -1.71 -2.06
C GLY A 348 31.12 -1.90 -0.82
N SER A 349 30.87 -0.85 0.01
CA SER A 349 30.04 -0.98 1.21
C SER A 349 28.61 -1.41 0.91
N VAL A 350 28.01 -0.93 -0.18
CA VAL A 350 26.67 -1.32 -0.61
C VAL A 350 26.59 -2.81 -0.91
N LYS A 351 27.54 -3.34 -1.70
CA LYS A 351 27.61 -4.78 -2.01
C LYS A 351 27.77 -5.61 -0.75
N ALA A 352 28.69 -5.22 0.15
CA ALA A 352 28.92 -5.94 1.41
C ALA A 352 27.70 -5.94 2.34
N GLN A 353 26.92 -4.85 2.38
CA GLN A 353 25.66 -4.77 3.12
C GLN A 353 24.59 -5.68 2.49
N ILE A 354 24.48 -5.69 1.18
CA ILE A 354 23.56 -6.56 0.44
C ILE A 354 23.90 -8.03 0.67
N ASP A 355 25.16 -8.41 0.53
CA ASP A 355 25.62 -9.79 0.75
C ASP A 355 25.34 -10.24 2.19
N PHE A 356 25.52 -9.33 3.17
CA PHE A 356 25.18 -9.60 4.56
C PHE A 356 23.67 -9.88 4.73
N LEU A 357 22.78 -9.11 4.09
CA LEU A 357 21.34 -9.30 4.13
C LEU A 357 20.90 -10.59 3.44
N LYS A 358 21.48 -10.91 2.28
CA LYS A 358 21.16 -12.12 1.49
C LYS A 358 21.45 -13.43 2.23
N CYS A 359 22.47 -13.43 3.09
CA CYS A 359 22.85 -14.62 3.85
C CYS A 359 21.96 -14.86 5.09
N ARG A 360 20.93 -14.03 5.34
CA ARG A 360 20.08 -14.12 6.53
C ARG A 360 18.63 -14.29 6.16
N LYS A 361 17.89 -14.94 7.05
CA LYS A 361 16.44 -14.90 6.99
C LYS A 361 15.96 -13.57 7.56
N ILE A 362 15.03 -12.93 6.86
CA ILE A 362 14.47 -11.64 7.23
C ILE A 362 12.99 -11.80 7.55
N HIS A 363 12.60 -11.37 8.74
CA HIS A 363 11.23 -11.34 9.18
C HIS A 363 10.71 -9.90 9.09
N ILE A 364 9.57 -9.71 8.45
CA ILE A 364 8.96 -8.39 8.26
C ILE A 364 7.65 -8.35 9.03
N HIS A 365 7.54 -7.41 9.98
CA HIS A 365 6.28 -7.21 10.67
C HIS A 365 5.22 -6.65 9.68
N PRO A 366 3.96 -7.13 9.69
CA PRO A 366 2.93 -6.72 8.74
C PRO A 366 2.61 -5.21 8.71
N SER A 367 3.03 -4.46 9.72
CA SER A 367 2.91 -3.00 9.73
C SER A 367 3.94 -2.28 8.86
N CYS A 368 5.02 -2.95 8.43
CA CYS A 368 6.08 -2.38 7.59
C CYS A 368 5.73 -2.54 6.10
N VAL A 369 4.67 -1.85 5.69
CA VAL A 369 4.03 -2.03 4.38
C VAL A 369 4.92 -1.55 3.23
N ASN A 370 5.56 -0.38 3.41
CA ASN A 370 6.40 0.20 2.37
C ASN A 370 7.69 -0.61 2.22
N THR A 371 8.27 -1.04 3.33
CA THR A 371 9.43 -1.94 3.33
C THR A 371 9.12 -3.24 2.58
N LEU A 372 7.94 -3.84 2.81
CA LEU A 372 7.53 -5.03 2.09
C LEU A 372 7.41 -4.79 0.58
N LYS A 373 6.79 -3.66 0.19
CA LYS A 373 6.66 -3.28 -1.23
C LYS A 373 8.02 -3.15 -1.90
N GLU A 374 8.94 -2.44 -1.29
CA GLU A 374 10.29 -2.27 -1.83
C GLU A 374 11.06 -3.59 -1.86
N MET A 375 11.00 -4.39 -0.79
CA MET A 375 11.66 -5.70 -0.71
C MET A 375 11.23 -6.63 -1.86
N GLN A 376 9.96 -6.61 -2.21
CA GLN A 376 9.40 -7.41 -3.31
C GLN A 376 9.82 -6.93 -4.71
N GLN A 377 10.38 -5.73 -4.83
CA GLN A 377 10.75 -5.10 -6.08
C GLN A 377 12.24 -4.82 -6.20
N TRP A 378 13.00 -4.92 -5.11
CA TRP A 378 14.40 -4.58 -5.08
C TRP A 378 15.22 -5.57 -5.90
N LYS A 379 15.78 -5.07 -7.02
CA LYS A 379 16.42 -5.90 -8.06
C LYS A 379 17.79 -5.39 -8.41
N TRP A 380 18.59 -6.29 -8.99
CA TRP A 380 19.81 -5.94 -9.68
C TRP A 380 19.50 -5.25 -11.01
N LYS A 381 20.30 -4.28 -11.40
CA LYS A 381 20.26 -3.67 -12.74
C LYS A 381 20.55 -4.72 -13.80
N LYS A 382 19.90 -4.58 -14.96
CA LYS A 382 20.27 -5.34 -16.17
C LYS A 382 21.18 -4.48 -17.02
N ASP A 383 22.27 -5.07 -17.53
CA ASP A 383 23.07 -4.47 -18.59
C ASP A 383 22.24 -4.42 -19.89
N PRO A 384 22.04 -3.22 -20.48
CA PRO A 384 21.19 -3.09 -21.67
C PRO A 384 21.70 -3.84 -22.90
N SER A 385 23.00 -4.12 -22.97
CA SER A 385 23.65 -4.76 -24.15
C SER A 385 23.61 -6.28 -24.08
N SER A 386 23.85 -6.83 -22.88
CA SER A 386 23.89 -8.28 -22.66
C SER A 386 22.60 -8.88 -22.12
N GLY A 387 21.71 -8.05 -21.53
CA GLY A 387 20.51 -8.49 -20.80
C GLY A 387 20.80 -9.24 -19.49
N LEU A 388 22.07 -9.32 -19.07
CA LEU A 388 22.49 -9.97 -17.83
C LEU A 388 22.38 -9.01 -16.64
N TYR A 389 22.10 -9.56 -15.45
CA TYR A 389 22.12 -8.79 -14.21
C TYR A 389 23.56 -8.44 -13.82
N ILE A 390 23.77 -7.20 -13.42
CA ILE A 390 25.03 -6.69 -12.87
C ILE A 390 24.90 -6.48 -11.36
N ASP A 391 26.03 -6.49 -10.65
CA ASP A 391 26.08 -6.35 -9.18
C ASP A 391 25.78 -4.92 -8.69
N GLU A 392 24.84 -4.24 -9.31
CA GLU A 392 24.34 -2.93 -8.92
C GLU A 392 22.83 -2.98 -8.70
N PRO A 393 22.30 -2.51 -7.56
CA PRO A 393 20.86 -2.42 -7.35
C PRO A 393 20.25 -1.33 -8.24
N VAL A 394 18.98 -1.52 -8.61
CA VAL A 394 18.19 -0.46 -9.25
C VAL A 394 17.88 0.61 -8.21
N GLU A 395 18.23 1.85 -8.51
CA GLU A 395 17.96 3.04 -7.69
C GLU A 395 16.53 3.54 -7.95
N PHE A 396 15.55 2.76 -7.54
CA PHE A 396 14.15 3.11 -7.71
C PHE A 396 13.30 2.48 -6.62
N MET A 397 12.59 3.31 -5.84
CA MET A 397 11.80 2.88 -4.68
C MET A 397 12.62 1.94 -3.79
N ASP A 398 13.80 2.41 -3.37
CA ASP A 398 14.77 1.67 -2.55
C ASP A 398 15.15 2.41 -1.25
N ASP A 399 14.36 3.40 -0.85
CA ASP A 399 14.58 4.21 0.34
C ASP A 399 14.53 3.38 1.65
N ALA A 400 13.53 2.49 1.77
CA ALA A 400 13.48 1.54 2.88
C ALA A 400 14.59 0.49 2.79
N MET A 401 15.01 0.10 1.59
CA MET A 401 16.15 -0.80 1.41
C MET A 401 17.48 -0.14 1.76
N ALA A 402 17.63 1.17 1.50
CA ALA A 402 18.78 1.95 1.97
C ALA A 402 18.77 2.04 3.51
N ALA A 403 17.63 2.38 4.12
CA ALA A 403 17.48 2.40 5.57
C ALA A 403 17.77 1.01 6.20
N LEU A 404 17.34 -0.09 5.58
CA LEU A 404 17.65 -1.46 6.01
C LEU A 404 19.15 -1.72 5.96
N ARG A 405 19.85 -1.35 4.89
CA ARG A 405 21.30 -1.49 4.77
C ARG A 405 22.04 -0.71 5.86
N TYR A 406 21.56 0.49 6.18
CA TYR A 406 22.16 1.31 7.23
C TYR A 406 21.94 0.73 8.63
N SER A 407 20.76 0.19 8.92
CA SER A 407 20.45 -0.41 10.23
C SER A 407 21.35 -1.59 10.58
N VAL A 408 21.81 -2.36 9.58
CA VAL A 408 22.66 -3.53 9.82
C VAL A 408 24.16 -3.23 9.85
N GLU A 409 24.54 -1.97 9.68
CA GLU A 409 25.96 -1.57 9.58
C GLU A 409 26.79 -2.02 10.80
N ARG A 410 26.25 -1.82 12.01
CA ARG A 410 26.94 -2.21 13.24
C ARG A 410 26.89 -3.72 13.48
N ILE A 411 25.79 -4.37 13.16
CA ILE A 411 25.64 -5.82 13.25
C ILE A 411 26.71 -6.51 12.37
N ARG A 412 26.85 -6.02 11.14
CA ARG A 412 27.83 -6.52 10.17
C ARG A 412 29.27 -6.37 10.66
N ARG A 413 29.61 -5.20 11.22
CA ARG A 413 30.98 -4.92 11.71
C ARG A 413 31.30 -5.64 13.00
N GLY A 414 30.33 -5.83 13.91
CA GLY A 414 30.52 -6.58 15.15
C GLY A 414 30.70 -8.09 14.95
N SER A 415 30.29 -8.60 13.78
CA SER A 415 30.52 -10.00 13.38
C SER A 415 31.93 -10.27 12.82
N SER A 416 32.75 -9.23 12.60
CA SER A 416 34.16 -9.38 12.28
C SER A 416 34.94 -9.61 13.57
N ILE A 417 35.48 -10.81 13.75
CA ILE A 417 36.43 -11.13 14.80
C ILE A 417 37.66 -10.24 14.57
N GLU A 418 37.85 -9.21 15.41
CA GLU A 418 39.16 -8.56 15.50
C GLU A 418 40.15 -9.58 16.06
N VAL A 419 40.92 -10.18 15.19
CA VAL A 419 42.11 -10.90 15.61
C VAL A 419 43.09 -9.81 16.07
N LEU A 420 43.09 -9.53 17.36
CA LEU A 420 44.14 -8.75 17.99
C LEU A 420 45.46 -9.52 17.76
N LYS A 421 46.33 -8.91 16.94
CA LYS A 421 47.72 -9.30 16.83
C LYS A 421 48.51 -8.70 17.95
#